data_b91443ff7a701b4d5cf78d189b520aaf
#
_entry.id   b91443ff7a701b4d5cf78d189b520aaf
#
_cell.length_a   1.000
_cell.length_b   1.000
_cell.length_c   1.000
_cell.angle_alpha   90.00
_cell.angle_beta   90.00
_cell.angle_gamma   90.00
#
_symmetry.space_group_name_H-M   'P 1'
#
loop_
_entity.id
_entity.type
_entity.pdbx_description
1 polymer ?
#
loop_
_entity_poly.entity_id
_entity_poly.type
_entity_poly.pdbx_seq_one_letter_code
_entity_poly.pdbx_strand_id
1 'polypeptide(L)'
;WYDNMLDIDSQKIKKSFTSIGEGFKDAGYRSLDCYVVDDGWIDYKTAKFWEFDREKFPNEFYDESNLTKSLGSTFGVWFGPRGGYTMQTPKYAKLLESIGYPKCAQSRDICACNPRYIKDLCAKMIEFCDKYNVSYYKIDGFAITPCKAKNHGHPKGDKTGLYFYTFLWEEWTKGFENIRKSHPNVFLNVTSYAHCSPWFLK
;
A
#
# COMPACT_ATOMS: atom_id res chain seq x y z
N TRP A 1 -0.62 14.51 -1.15
CA TRP A 1 -1.18 13.97 -2.39
C TRP A 1 -1.62 15.09 -3.35
N TYR A 2 -2.48 16.00 -2.89
CA TYR A 2 -3.10 16.98 -3.80
C TYR A 2 -2.12 17.94 -4.48
N ASP A 3 -1.00 18.26 -3.84
CA ASP A 3 -0.02 19.21 -4.37
C ASP A 3 0.93 18.58 -5.40
N ASN A 4 1.32 17.34 -5.21
CA ASN A 4 2.36 16.68 -6.01
C ASN A 4 1.86 15.47 -6.79
N MET A 5 0.74 14.86 -6.40
CA MET A 5 0.22 13.60 -6.96
C MET A 5 1.33 12.52 -7.03
N LEU A 6 1.60 11.97 -8.22
CA LEU A 6 2.67 10.99 -8.44
C LEU A 6 4.05 11.62 -8.66
N ASP A 7 4.12 12.95 -8.75
CA ASP A 7 5.38 13.69 -8.91
C ASP A 7 6.00 14.01 -7.56
N ILE A 8 6.23 12.97 -6.76
CA ILE A 8 6.94 13.03 -5.48
C ILE A 8 8.36 12.48 -5.64
N ASP A 9 9.26 13.01 -4.84
CA ASP A 9 10.60 12.51 -4.62
C ASP A 9 11.02 12.79 -3.17
N SER A 10 12.17 12.24 -2.75
CA SER A 10 12.69 12.41 -1.39
C SER A 10 12.84 13.87 -0.99
N GLN A 11 13.27 14.76 -1.90
CA GLN A 11 13.47 16.17 -1.58
C GLN A 11 12.14 16.90 -1.35
N LYS A 12 11.15 16.68 -2.22
CA LYS A 12 9.80 17.27 -2.09
C LYS A 12 9.13 16.81 -0.82
N ILE A 13 9.21 15.50 -0.52
CA ILE A 13 8.65 14.93 0.71
C ILE A 13 9.30 15.53 1.94
N LYS A 14 10.63 15.56 2.00
CA LYS A 14 11.36 16.15 3.15
C LYS A 14 11.00 17.62 3.34
N LYS A 15 10.94 18.40 2.27
CA LYS A 15 10.53 19.81 2.34
C LYS A 15 9.11 19.95 2.90
N SER A 16 8.16 19.16 2.41
CA SER A 16 6.76 19.20 2.86
C SER A 16 6.64 18.81 4.33
N PHE A 17 7.29 17.73 4.75
CA PHE A 17 7.24 17.26 6.14
C PHE A 17 7.86 18.28 7.10
N THR A 18 9.01 18.85 6.74
CA THR A 18 9.66 19.91 7.53
C THR A 18 8.76 21.12 7.66
N SER A 19 8.24 21.66 6.55
CA SER A 19 7.36 22.85 6.59
C SER A 19 6.11 22.63 7.42
N ILE A 20 5.49 21.46 7.34
CA ILE A 20 4.33 21.11 8.15
C ILE A 20 4.71 21.04 9.64
N GLY A 21 5.81 20.35 9.97
CA GLY A 21 6.27 20.20 11.35
C GLY A 21 6.64 21.53 12.00
N GLU A 22 7.35 22.40 11.28
CA GLU A 22 7.68 23.76 11.72
C GLU A 22 6.42 24.60 11.92
N GLY A 23 5.49 24.57 10.97
CA GLY A 23 4.22 25.30 11.09
C GLY A 23 3.38 24.88 12.30
N PHE A 24 3.32 23.58 12.61
CA PHE A 24 2.65 23.11 13.84
C PHE A 24 3.35 23.58 15.11
N LYS A 25 4.68 23.53 15.12
CA LYS A 25 5.49 24.02 16.25
C LYS A 25 5.31 25.52 16.48
N ASP A 26 5.39 26.31 15.40
CA ASP A 26 5.25 27.77 15.47
C ASP A 26 3.85 28.20 15.91
N ALA A 27 2.84 27.42 15.54
CA ALA A 27 1.46 27.62 16.00
C ALA A 27 1.19 27.11 17.43
N GLY A 28 2.20 26.55 18.11
CA GLY A 28 2.07 26.03 19.47
C GLY A 28 1.31 24.70 19.58
N TYR A 29 1.18 23.97 18.48
CA TYR A 29 0.56 22.64 18.47
C TYR A 29 1.57 21.53 18.75
N ARG A 30 1.06 20.38 19.21
CA ARG A 30 1.86 19.18 19.33
C ARG A 30 2.22 18.65 17.93
N SER A 31 3.29 17.84 17.84
CA SER A 31 3.66 17.12 16.63
C SER A 31 2.50 16.26 16.12
N LEU A 32 2.45 16.05 14.81
CA LEU A 32 1.54 15.07 14.20
C LEU A 32 1.89 13.66 14.68
N ASP A 33 0.90 12.79 14.77
CA ASP A 33 1.13 11.40 15.14
C ASP A 33 1.92 10.65 14.06
N CYS A 34 1.65 10.97 12.78
CA CYS A 34 2.29 10.28 11.65
C CYS A 34 2.36 11.18 10.40
N TYR A 35 3.45 11.06 9.65
CA TYR A 35 3.58 11.55 8.28
C TYR A 35 3.56 10.37 7.31
N VAL A 36 2.77 10.45 6.25
CA VAL A 36 2.55 9.35 5.33
C VAL A 36 3.00 9.73 3.92
N VAL A 37 3.90 8.94 3.34
CA VAL A 37 4.23 9.04 1.90
C VAL A 37 3.16 8.30 1.11
N ASP A 38 2.48 9.03 0.22
CA ASP A 38 1.45 8.49 -0.67
C ASP A 38 2.05 7.79 -1.91
N ASP A 39 1.23 7.40 -2.88
CA ASP A 39 1.68 6.78 -4.14
C ASP A 39 2.68 7.67 -4.89
N GLY A 40 3.56 7.05 -5.67
CA GLY A 40 4.59 7.73 -6.47
C GLY A 40 6.02 7.36 -6.10
N TRP A 41 6.24 6.57 -5.06
CA TRP A 41 7.56 6.06 -4.65
C TRP A 41 7.98 4.79 -5.40
N ILE A 42 7.03 4.11 -6.05
CA ILE A 42 7.20 2.80 -6.67
C ILE A 42 7.83 2.93 -8.05
N ASP A 43 8.74 2.03 -8.38
CA ASP A 43 9.24 1.86 -9.74
C ASP A 43 8.18 1.21 -10.65
N TYR A 44 7.43 2.04 -11.35
CA TYR A 44 6.45 1.62 -12.34
C TYR A 44 7.05 1.35 -13.74
N LYS A 45 8.38 1.33 -13.86
CA LYS A 45 9.09 1.17 -15.16
C LYS A 45 9.59 -0.25 -15.35
N THR A 46 9.89 -0.98 -14.27
CA THR A 46 10.51 -2.31 -14.30
C THR A 46 9.65 -3.38 -13.65
N ALA A 47 9.92 -4.65 -14.00
CA ALA A 47 9.22 -5.80 -13.43
C ALA A 47 9.78 -6.20 -12.06
N LYS A 48 9.69 -5.30 -11.10
CA LYS A 48 10.12 -5.51 -9.71
C LYS A 48 8.92 -5.44 -8.79
N PHE A 49 8.93 -6.27 -7.75
CA PHE A 49 7.82 -6.36 -6.81
C PHE A 49 7.93 -5.30 -5.71
N TRP A 50 7.15 -4.23 -5.84
CA TRP A 50 7.06 -3.13 -4.86
C TRP A 50 8.44 -2.60 -4.45
N GLU A 51 9.25 -2.26 -5.45
CA GLU A 51 10.56 -1.65 -5.27
C GLU A 51 10.54 -0.14 -5.52
N PHE A 52 11.51 0.55 -4.97
CA PHE A 52 11.65 2.01 -5.09
C PHE A 52 12.03 2.45 -6.50
N ASP A 53 11.44 3.55 -6.95
CA ASP A 53 12.04 4.36 -8.00
C ASP A 53 13.28 5.05 -7.43
N ARG A 54 14.46 4.51 -7.75
CA ARG A 54 15.76 4.96 -7.22
C ARG A 54 16.18 6.35 -7.71
N GLU A 55 15.60 6.85 -8.78
CA GLU A 55 15.80 8.22 -9.22
C GLU A 55 15.11 9.21 -8.26
N LYS A 56 13.95 8.82 -7.73
CA LYS A 56 13.14 9.62 -6.80
C LYS A 56 13.56 9.42 -5.33
N PHE A 57 13.86 8.20 -4.96
CA PHE A 57 14.20 7.78 -3.60
C PHE A 57 15.51 6.98 -3.58
N PRO A 58 16.68 7.66 -3.76
CA PRO A 58 17.98 6.97 -3.84
C PRO A 58 18.34 6.21 -2.57
N ASN A 59 17.95 6.73 -1.40
CA ASN A 59 18.17 6.13 -0.09
C ASN A 59 16.93 5.38 0.44
N GLU A 60 16.05 4.91 -0.47
CA GLU A 60 14.78 4.29 -0.06
C GLU A 60 13.98 5.26 0.83
N PHE A 61 13.49 4.81 2.00
CA PHE A 61 12.81 5.67 2.96
C PHE A 61 13.62 5.97 4.24
N TYR A 62 14.92 5.73 4.24
CA TYR A 62 15.73 6.03 5.42
C TYR A 62 15.73 7.52 5.79
N ASP A 63 15.81 8.40 4.80
CA ASP A 63 15.82 9.84 5.03
C ASP A 63 14.49 10.35 5.60
N GLU A 64 13.37 9.90 5.01
CA GLU A 64 12.02 10.28 5.41
C GLU A 64 11.66 9.76 6.81
N SER A 65 12.02 8.51 7.10
CA SER A 65 11.82 7.91 8.42
C SER A 65 12.61 8.64 9.51
N ASN A 66 13.88 8.94 9.25
CA ASN A 66 14.72 9.70 10.19
C ASN A 66 14.18 11.12 10.41
N LEU A 67 13.72 11.78 9.35
CA LEU A 67 13.12 13.11 9.46
C LEU A 67 11.85 13.08 10.33
N THR A 68 10.91 12.16 10.07
CA THR A 68 9.68 12.08 10.87
C THR A 68 9.97 11.83 12.34
N LYS A 69 10.95 10.98 12.64
CA LYS A 69 11.43 10.76 14.01
C LYS A 69 11.97 12.04 14.64
N SER A 70 12.74 12.84 13.91
CA SER A 70 13.26 14.13 14.41
C SER A 70 12.18 15.17 14.65
N LEU A 71 11.04 15.06 13.95
CA LEU A 71 9.84 15.87 14.16
C LEU A 71 8.96 15.37 15.30
N GLY A 72 9.35 14.30 16.01
CA GLY A 72 8.57 13.69 17.09
C GLY A 72 7.34 12.92 16.61
N SER A 73 7.37 12.42 15.39
CA SER A 73 6.27 11.75 14.69
C SER A 73 6.68 10.35 14.23
N THR A 74 5.71 9.55 13.83
CA THR A 74 5.96 8.26 13.22
C THR A 74 5.92 8.35 11.68
N PHE A 75 6.36 7.28 11.02
CA PHE A 75 6.43 7.20 9.57
C PHE A 75 5.39 6.23 9.00
N GLY A 76 4.72 6.64 7.93
CA GLY A 76 3.71 5.85 7.23
C GLY A 76 3.93 5.78 5.74
N VAL A 77 3.38 4.73 5.12
CA VAL A 77 3.54 4.46 3.69
C VAL A 77 2.22 4.01 3.07
N TRP A 78 1.99 4.43 1.83
CA TRP A 78 0.89 4.00 1.00
C TRP A 78 1.21 2.72 0.24
N PHE A 79 0.24 1.80 0.20
CA PHE A 79 0.23 0.65 -0.69
C PHE A 79 -1.11 0.53 -1.41
N GLY A 80 -1.08 0.21 -2.70
CA GLY A 80 -2.29 -0.03 -3.50
C GLY A 80 -2.40 -1.49 -3.94
N PRO A 81 -3.16 -2.34 -3.25
CA PRO A 81 -3.28 -3.76 -3.55
C PRO A 81 -3.61 -4.11 -5.01
N ARG A 82 -4.20 -3.20 -5.75
CA ARG A 82 -4.49 -3.35 -7.19
C ARG A 82 -3.25 -3.24 -8.10
N GLY A 83 -2.09 -2.88 -7.53
CA GLY A 83 -0.86 -2.63 -8.28
C GLY A 83 -0.65 -1.16 -8.64
N GLY A 84 -0.90 -0.24 -7.69
CA GLY A 84 -0.77 1.20 -7.88
C GLY A 84 -2.10 1.93 -8.01
N TYR A 85 -2.05 3.20 -8.41
CA TYR A 85 -3.22 4.07 -8.52
C TYR A 85 -3.49 4.48 -9.98
N THR A 86 -4.77 4.55 -10.35
CA THR A 86 -5.29 5.02 -11.66
C THR A 86 -4.56 4.45 -12.88
N MET A 87 -3.86 5.30 -13.65
CA MET A 87 -3.23 4.92 -14.93
C MET A 87 -1.98 4.04 -14.77
N GLN A 88 -1.36 4.03 -13.60
CA GLN A 88 -0.18 3.18 -13.33
C GLN A 88 -0.59 1.72 -13.13
N THR A 89 -1.77 1.48 -12.57
CA THR A 89 -2.27 0.14 -12.26
C THR A 89 -2.19 -0.86 -13.42
N PRO A 90 -2.72 -0.56 -14.64
CA PRO A 90 -2.65 -1.52 -15.75
C PRO A 90 -1.23 -1.79 -16.24
N LYS A 91 -0.36 -0.78 -16.18
CA LYS A 91 1.05 -0.88 -16.58
C LYS A 91 1.82 -1.76 -15.61
N TYR A 92 1.71 -1.47 -14.33
CA TYR A 92 2.40 -2.21 -13.28
C TYR A 92 1.87 -3.65 -13.16
N ALA A 93 0.57 -3.86 -13.32
CA ALA A 93 -0.01 -5.20 -13.36
C ALA A 93 0.57 -6.08 -14.48
N LYS A 94 0.89 -5.50 -15.67
CA LYS A 94 1.60 -6.24 -16.73
C LYS A 94 3.03 -6.59 -16.34
N LEU A 95 3.73 -5.69 -15.67
CA LEU A 95 5.09 -5.94 -15.18
C LEU A 95 5.09 -7.05 -14.11
N LEU A 96 4.16 -7.00 -13.16
CA LEU A 96 4.01 -8.04 -12.15
C LEU A 96 3.58 -9.38 -12.74
N GLU A 97 2.74 -9.37 -13.79
CA GLU A 97 2.36 -10.60 -14.53
C GLU A 97 3.57 -11.29 -15.14
N SER A 98 4.55 -10.54 -15.65
CA SER A 98 5.77 -11.11 -16.25
C SER A 98 6.67 -11.81 -15.22
N ILE A 99 6.51 -11.54 -13.94
CA ILE A 99 7.21 -12.20 -12.82
C ILE A 99 6.31 -13.17 -12.04
N GLY A 100 5.15 -13.50 -12.59
CA GLY A 100 4.31 -14.61 -12.13
C GLY A 100 3.17 -14.23 -11.18
N TYR A 101 2.82 -12.95 -11.05
CA TYR A 101 1.60 -12.53 -10.33
C TYR A 101 0.43 -12.39 -11.28
N PRO A 102 -0.69 -13.06 -11.04
CA PRO A 102 -1.78 -13.08 -12.00
C PRO A 102 -2.48 -11.72 -12.09
N LYS A 103 -2.79 -11.30 -13.32
CA LYS A 103 -3.57 -10.09 -13.60
C LYS A 103 -5.05 -10.44 -13.79
N CYS A 104 -5.92 -9.66 -13.19
CA CYS A 104 -7.36 -9.79 -13.39
C CYS A 104 -7.74 -9.36 -14.81
N ALA A 105 -8.30 -10.26 -15.61
CA ALA A 105 -8.65 -9.98 -17.00
C ALA A 105 -9.73 -8.89 -17.13
N GLN A 106 -10.67 -8.83 -16.20
CA GLN A 106 -11.82 -7.92 -16.25
C GLN A 106 -11.46 -6.46 -15.90
N SER A 107 -10.57 -6.25 -14.91
CA SER A 107 -10.23 -4.92 -14.41
C SER A 107 -8.87 -4.40 -14.91
N ARG A 108 -8.05 -5.25 -15.53
CA ARG A 108 -6.66 -4.97 -15.90
C ARG A 108 -5.72 -4.72 -14.72
N ASP A 109 -6.20 -4.90 -13.49
CA ASP A 109 -5.43 -4.77 -12.27
C ASP A 109 -4.68 -6.07 -11.97
N ILE A 110 -3.72 -6.02 -11.03
CA ILE A 110 -3.23 -7.25 -10.42
C ILE A 110 -4.39 -7.95 -9.69
N CYS A 111 -4.37 -9.28 -9.62
CA CYS A 111 -5.39 -10.01 -8.88
C CYS A 111 -5.13 -9.89 -7.37
N ALA A 112 -5.69 -8.86 -6.74
CA ALA A 112 -5.55 -8.59 -5.31
C ALA A 112 -6.17 -9.68 -4.41
N CYS A 113 -6.79 -10.71 -4.99
CA CYS A 113 -7.34 -11.88 -4.30
C CYS A 113 -6.44 -13.13 -4.46
N ASN A 114 -5.29 -13.00 -5.14
CA ASN A 114 -4.35 -14.11 -5.27
C ASN A 114 -3.58 -14.32 -3.96
N PRO A 115 -3.63 -15.52 -3.33
CA PRO A 115 -3.02 -15.74 -2.02
C PRO A 115 -1.49 -15.51 -1.98
N ARG A 116 -0.78 -15.87 -3.06
CA ARG A 116 0.67 -15.62 -3.15
C ARG A 116 0.96 -14.12 -3.17
N TYR A 117 0.21 -13.37 -3.97
CA TYR A 117 0.37 -11.92 -4.04
C TYR A 117 0.12 -11.25 -2.68
N ILE A 118 -0.96 -11.63 -2.00
CA ILE A 118 -1.30 -11.11 -0.67
C ILE A 118 -0.18 -11.42 0.33
N LYS A 119 0.29 -12.67 0.37
CA LYS A 119 1.38 -13.10 1.25
C LYS A 119 2.64 -12.29 1.01
N ASP A 120 3.05 -12.15 -0.26
CA ASP A 120 4.30 -11.47 -0.62
C ASP A 120 4.20 -9.95 -0.34
N LEU A 121 3.03 -9.34 -0.56
CA LEU A 121 2.82 -7.92 -0.25
C LEU A 121 2.82 -7.67 1.27
N CYS A 122 2.18 -8.52 2.06
CA CYS A 122 2.25 -8.42 3.53
C CYS A 122 3.68 -8.64 4.05
N ALA A 123 4.45 -9.53 3.43
CA ALA A 123 5.87 -9.71 3.77
C ALA A 123 6.69 -8.45 3.44
N LYS A 124 6.42 -7.78 2.31
CA LYS A 124 7.03 -6.49 1.96
C LYS A 124 6.66 -5.39 2.97
N MET A 125 5.42 -5.36 3.45
CA MET A 125 5.01 -4.43 4.51
C MET A 125 5.77 -4.69 5.82
N ILE A 126 5.94 -5.95 6.23
CA ILE A 126 6.76 -6.31 7.40
C ILE A 126 8.22 -5.85 7.20
N GLU A 127 8.81 -6.11 6.03
CA GLU A 127 10.15 -5.61 5.68
C GLU A 127 10.26 -4.09 5.85
N PHE A 128 9.24 -3.32 5.47
CA PHE A 128 9.23 -1.87 5.63
C PHE A 128 9.11 -1.43 7.09
N CYS A 129 8.37 -2.16 7.91
CA CYS A 129 8.37 -1.93 9.35
C CYS A 129 9.77 -2.12 9.95
N ASP A 130 10.46 -3.21 9.57
CA ASP A 130 11.79 -3.54 10.08
C ASP A 130 12.85 -2.55 9.64
N LYS A 131 12.83 -2.17 8.35
CA LYS A 131 13.88 -1.31 7.77
C LYS A 131 13.68 0.18 8.05
N TYR A 132 12.44 0.67 7.97
CA TYR A 132 12.13 2.10 7.98
C TYR A 132 11.26 2.52 9.15
N ASN A 133 11.03 1.67 10.14
CA ASN A 133 10.15 1.91 11.28
C ASN A 133 8.75 2.38 10.86
N VAL A 134 8.21 1.82 9.78
CA VAL A 134 6.86 2.13 9.34
C VAL A 134 5.86 1.66 10.39
N SER A 135 5.03 2.57 10.87
CA SER A 135 4.00 2.30 11.88
C SER A 135 2.58 2.59 11.40
N TYR A 136 2.43 3.06 10.18
CA TYR A 136 1.14 3.38 9.57
C TYR A 136 1.14 2.96 8.11
N TYR A 137 0.13 2.21 7.71
CA TYR A 137 -0.13 1.91 6.31
C TYR A 137 -1.44 2.51 5.84
N LYS A 138 -1.39 3.31 4.78
CA LYS A 138 -2.56 3.64 3.96
C LYS A 138 -2.68 2.59 2.87
N ILE A 139 -3.62 1.67 3.01
CA ILE A 139 -3.85 0.59 2.06
C ILE A 139 -5.05 0.98 1.21
N ASP A 140 -4.78 1.39 -0.03
CA ASP A 140 -5.76 2.05 -0.89
C ASP A 140 -6.11 1.21 -2.11
N GLY A 141 -7.40 0.94 -2.29
CA GLY A 141 -7.92 0.26 -3.46
C GLY A 141 -7.64 -1.24 -3.49
N PHE A 142 -8.65 -2.02 -3.19
CA PHE A 142 -8.69 -3.46 -3.39
C PHE A 142 -9.36 -3.81 -4.72
N ALA A 143 -9.79 -5.05 -4.92
CA ALA A 143 -10.49 -5.45 -6.12
C ALA A 143 -11.85 -4.74 -6.24
N ILE A 144 -12.05 -3.96 -7.29
CA ILE A 144 -13.33 -3.29 -7.58
C ILE A 144 -14.31 -4.28 -8.22
N THR A 145 -13.79 -5.20 -9.04
CA THR A 145 -14.59 -6.18 -9.78
C THR A 145 -14.14 -7.59 -9.41
N PRO A 146 -15.07 -8.53 -9.11
CA PRO A 146 -14.72 -9.90 -8.84
C PRO A 146 -13.96 -10.53 -9.99
N CYS A 147 -12.80 -11.11 -9.72
CA CYS A 147 -12.01 -11.80 -10.72
C CYS A 147 -12.67 -13.13 -11.10
N LYS A 148 -12.89 -13.35 -12.40
CA LYS A 148 -13.56 -14.54 -12.94
C LYS A 148 -12.59 -15.66 -13.35
N ALA A 149 -11.29 -15.48 -13.12
CA ALA A 149 -10.30 -16.51 -13.44
C ALA A 149 -10.44 -17.73 -12.52
N LYS A 150 -10.22 -18.92 -13.06
CA LYS A 150 -10.34 -20.19 -12.31
C LYS A 150 -9.04 -20.62 -11.64
N ASN A 151 -7.91 -20.07 -12.07
CA ASN A 151 -6.56 -20.54 -11.71
C ASN A 151 -5.76 -19.50 -10.91
N HIS A 152 -6.43 -18.52 -10.30
CA HIS A 152 -5.77 -17.49 -9.50
C HIS A 152 -5.74 -17.81 -7.99
N GLY A 153 -6.14 -19.03 -7.60
CA GLY A 153 -6.08 -19.49 -6.21
C GLY A 153 -7.21 -18.97 -5.31
N HIS A 154 -8.28 -18.44 -5.90
CA HIS A 154 -9.46 -17.93 -5.20
C HIS A 154 -10.76 -18.45 -5.85
N PRO A 155 -11.91 -18.40 -5.17
CA PRO A 155 -13.20 -18.69 -5.77
C PRO A 155 -13.50 -17.80 -6.97
N LYS A 156 -14.05 -18.36 -8.02
CA LYS A 156 -14.46 -17.59 -9.20
C LYS A 156 -15.52 -16.55 -8.81
N GLY A 157 -15.32 -15.30 -9.23
CA GLY A 157 -16.33 -14.26 -9.04
C GLY A 157 -17.61 -14.57 -9.78
N ASP A 158 -18.71 -14.50 -9.07
CA ASP A 158 -20.08 -14.63 -9.60
C ASP A 158 -20.72 -13.24 -9.81
N LYS A 159 -22.01 -13.20 -10.11
CA LYS A 159 -22.75 -11.93 -10.31
C LYS A 159 -22.80 -11.08 -9.03
N THR A 160 -22.87 -11.71 -7.86
CA THR A 160 -22.94 -11.03 -6.57
C THR A 160 -21.57 -10.68 -6.03
N GLY A 161 -20.53 -11.42 -6.44
CA GLY A 161 -19.18 -11.31 -5.92
C GLY A 161 -19.00 -11.78 -4.48
N LEU A 162 -20.04 -12.33 -3.84
CA LEU A 162 -20.04 -12.63 -2.42
C LEU A 162 -18.89 -13.56 -2.02
N TYR A 163 -18.75 -14.70 -2.67
CA TYR A 163 -17.68 -15.66 -2.36
C TYR A 163 -16.28 -15.09 -2.64
N PHE A 164 -16.16 -14.32 -3.72
CA PHE A 164 -14.89 -13.66 -4.06
C PHE A 164 -14.48 -12.64 -2.99
N TYR A 165 -15.38 -11.74 -2.60
CA TYR A 165 -15.05 -10.71 -1.60
C TYR A 165 -14.89 -11.29 -0.20
N THR A 166 -15.64 -12.33 0.17
CA THR A 166 -15.44 -13.04 1.43
C THR A 166 -14.03 -13.63 1.49
N PHE A 167 -13.62 -14.38 0.46
CA PHE A 167 -12.29 -14.97 0.38
C PHE A 167 -11.19 -13.88 0.36
N LEU A 168 -11.38 -12.80 -0.42
CA LEU A 168 -10.45 -11.68 -0.47
C LEU A 168 -10.18 -11.13 0.94
N TRP A 169 -11.24 -10.84 1.69
CA TRP A 169 -11.10 -10.27 3.01
C TRP A 169 -10.56 -11.26 4.04
N GLU A 170 -10.90 -12.52 3.96
CA GLU A 170 -10.31 -13.56 4.81
C GLU A 170 -8.79 -13.65 4.61
N GLU A 171 -8.30 -13.67 3.39
CA GLU A 171 -6.87 -13.73 3.11
C GLU A 171 -6.13 -12.45 3.50
N TRP A 172 -6.71 -11.27 3.22
CA TRP A 172 -6.12 -10.00 3.66
C TRP A 172 -6.12 -9.86 5.18
N THR A 173 -7.16 -10.28 5.86
CA THR A 173 -7.22 -10.26 7.34
C THR A 173 -6.12 -11.14 7.93
N LYS A 174 -5.91 -12.35 7.42
CA LYS A 174 -4.76 -13.21 7.81
C LYS A 174 -3.41 -12.51 7.60
N GLY A 175 -3.26 -11.82 6.46
CA GLY A 175 -2.07 -11.02 6.18
C GLY A 175 -1.87 -9.88 7.18
N PHE A 176 -2.92 -9.14 7.50
CA PHE A 176 -2.90 -8.06 8.49
C PHE A 176 -2.62 -8.57 9.91
N GLU A 177 -3.18 -9.72 10.30
CA GLU A 177 -2.88 -10.38 11.56
C GLU A 177 -1.39 -10.74 11.65
N ASN A 178 -0.79 -11.24 10.58
CA ASN A 178 0.64 -11.54 10.54
C ASN A 178 1.52 -10.30 10.71
N ILE A 179 1.15 -9.18 10.06
CA ILE A 179 1.83 -7.89 10.27
C ILE A 179 1.73 -7.48 11.74
N ARG A 180 0.55 -7.54 12.33
CA ARG A 180 0.33 -7.13 13.74
C ARG A 180 0.95 -8.09 14.77
N LYS A 181 1.15 -9.35 14.43
CA LYS A 181 1.92 -10.27 15.29
C LYS A 181 3.37 -9.84 15.44
N SER A 182 3.99 -9.38 14.34
CA SER A 182 5.38 -8.91 14.34
C SER A 182 5.49 -7.46 14.83
N HIS A 183 4.52 -6.63 14.49
CA HIS A 183 4.48 -5.19 14.76
C HIS A 183 3.11 -4.78 15.34
N PRO A 184 2.85 -5.05 16.64
CA PRO A 184 1.51 -4.89 17.23
C PRO A 184 0.98 -3.46 17.22
N ASN A 185 1.86 -2.47 17.15
CA ASN A 185 1.51 -1.04 17.16
C ASN A 185 1.29 -0.45 15.76
N VAL A 186 1.41 -1.27 14.70
CA VAL A 186 1.16 -0.78 13.33
C VAL A 186 -0.32 -0.47 13.15
N PHE A 187 -0.60 0.73 12.66
CA PHE A 187 -1.93 1.14 12.26
C PHE A 187 -2.19 0.83 10.78
N LEU A 188 -3.25 0.09 10.50
CA LEU A 188 -3.65 -0.29 9.15
C LEU A 188 -4.91 0.48 8.76
N ASN A 189 -4.74 1.53 7.96
CA ASN A 189 -5.85 2.29 7.38
C ASN A 189 -6.26 1.64 6.06
N VAL A 190 -7.36 0.90 6.08
CA VAL A 190 -7.89 0.18 4.93
C VAL A 190 -8.91 1.05 4.21
N THR A 191 -8.48 1.76 3.17
CA THR A 191 -9.36 2.53 2.28
C THR A 191 -9.85 1.62 1.17
N SER A 192 -10.97 0.96 1.41
CA SER A 192 -11.52 0.00 0.45
C SER A 192 -12.60 0.62 -0.40
N TYR A 193 -12.50 0.44 -1.72
CA TYR A 193 -13.60 0.68 -2.66
C TYR A 193 -14.32 -0.62 -3.03
N ALA A 194 -13.92 -1.75 -2.44
CA ALA A 194 -14.58 -3.05 -2.61
C ALA A 194 -15.73 -3.19 -1.61
N HIS A 195 -16.71 -4.04 -1.95
CA HIS A 195 -17.77 -4.39 -1.02
C HIS A 195 -17.18 -5.04 0.23
N CYS A 196 -17.56 -4.54 1.39
CA CYS A 196 -17.19 -5.16 2.66
C CYS A 196 -17.87 -6.52 2.79
N SER A 197 -17.14 -7.49 3.32
CA SER A 197 -17.72 -8.76 3.76
C SER A 197 -18.53 -8.52 5.04
N PRO A 198 -19.63 -9.27 5.29
CA PRO A 198 -20.34 -9.25 6.56
C PRO A 198 -19.46 -9.48 7.79
N TRP A 199 -18.30 -10.11 7.62
CA TRP A 199 -17.30 -10.33 8.68
C TRP A 199 -16.74 -9.04 9.30
N PHE A 200 -16.78 -7.92 8.59
CA PHE A 200 -16.40 -6.62 9.14
C PHE A 200 -17.42 -6.04 10.12
N LEU A 201 -18.58 -6.67 10.25
CA LEU A 201 -19.65 -6.25 11.17
C LEU A 201 -19.59 -6.98 12.52
N LYS A 202 -18.64 -7.87 12.70
CA LYS A 202 -18.36 -8.58 13.95
C LYS A 202 -17.19 -7.96 14.67
#